data_b0d1097c871b1cebb24e5550fa3043b1
#
_entry.id   b0d1097c871b1cebb24e5550fa3043b1
#
_cell.length_a   1.000
_cell.length_b   1.000
_cell.length_c   1.000
_cell.angle_alpha   90.00
_cell.angle_beta   90.00
_cell.angle_gamma   90.00
#
_symmetry.space_group_name_H-M   'P 1'
#
loop_
_entity.id
_entity.type
_entity.pdbx_description
1 polymer ?
#
loop_
_entity_poly.entity_id
_entity_poly.type
_entity_poly.pdbx_seq_one_letter_code
_entity_poly.pdbx_strand_id
1 'polypeptide(L)'
;MGNLLTYGGIVTKIRAMESKLLTPGDFEEIAGLHGVPAVIAWLRDNGFYPFVLDDLTDEHLHRGDIEKLLINQLYYDYMKIFRFCGLEQRKFLTLYIMRYETDLIDYCLRIVINHYQEPFDLNYKKDFFDRYSQISIEKLITSRTTDQLIENLKDTEYYKPLSALRDKAGITLFDYDLALDQYRF
;
A
#
# COMPACT_ATOMS: atom_id res chain seq x y z
N MET A 1 15.71 -32.42 0.83
CA MET A 1 16.37 -31.48 -0.12
C MET A 1 15.38 -30.50 -0.82
N GLY A 2 14.07 -30.74 -0.82
CA GLY A 2 13.08 -29.90 -1.51
C GLY A 2 13.01 -28.43 -1.09
N ASN A 3 13.07 -28.14 0.20
CA ASN A 3 12.85 -26.77 0.71
C ASN A 3 13.97 -25.78 0.37
N LEU A 4 15.22 -26.21 0.32
CA LEU A 4 16.37 -25.34 0.03
C LEU A 4 16.33 -24.82 -1.42
N LEU A 5 15.96 -25.66 -2.38
CA LEU A 5 15.80 -25.25 -3.78
C LEU A 5 14.55 -24.37 -3.98
N THR A 6 13.48 -24.67 -3.26
CA THR A 6 12.22 -23.92 -3.36
C THR A 6 12.33 -22.47 -2.84
N TYR A 7 13.12 -22.24 -1.78
CA TYR A 7 13.29 -20.93 -1.16
C TYR A 7 14.60 -20.22 -1.53
N GLY A 8 15.60 -20.92 -2.12
CA GLY A 8 16.90 -20.36 -2.43
C GLY A 8 16.84 -19.12 -3.33
N GLY A 9 16.03 -19.19 -4.38
CA GLY A 9 15.86 -18.07 -5.33
C GLY A 9 15.24 -16.83 -4.69
N ILE A 10 14.17 -17.02 -3.92
CA ILE A 10 13.49 -15.90 -3.24
C ILE A 10 14.36 -15.29 -2.14
N VAL A 11 15.05 -16.12 -1.36
CA VAL A 11 15.95 -15.62 -0.30
C VAL A 11 17.10 -14.81 -0.90
N THR A 12 17.72 -15.29 -1.99
CA THR A 12 18.77 -14.55 -2.71
C THR A 12 18.24 -13.22 -3.24
N LYS A 13 17.02 -13.21 -3.80
CA LYS A 13 16.38 -11.99 -4.28
C LYS A 13 16.13 -11.01 -3.16
N ILE A 14 15.57 -11.46 -2.05
CA ILE A 14 15.30 -10.60 -0.88
C ILE A 14 16.60 -10.00 -0.35
N ARG A 15 17.66 -10.79 -0.15
CA ARG A 15 18.96 -10.28 0.29
C ARG A 15 19.57 -9.25 -0.65
N ALA A 16 19.43 -9.48 -1.97
CA ALA A 16 19.89 -8.52 -2.97
C ALA A 16 19.07 -7.22 -2.98
N MET A 17 17.82 -7.25 -2.53
CA MET A 17 16.99 -6.06 -2.34
C MET A 17 17.32 -5.38 -1.01
N GLU A 18 17.49 -6.15 0.05
CA GLU A 18 17.86 -5.69 1.39
C GLU A 18 19.19 -4.92 1.37
N SER A 19 20.17 -5.38 0.59
CA SER A 19 21.45 -4.68 0.44
C SER A 19 21.37 -3.30 -0.24
N LYS A 20 20.21 -2.94 -0.76
CA LYS A 20 19.94 -1.63 -1.38
C LYS A 20 19.08 -0.72 -0.48
N LEU A 21 18.76 -1.13 0.73
CA LEU A 21 18.06 -0.29 1.68
C LEU A 21 19.02 0.72 2.32
N LEU A 22 18.45 1.84 2.75
CA LEU A 22 19.17 2.85 3.50
C LEU A 22 19.73 2.26 4.79
N THR A 23 20.98 2.59 5.07
CA THR A 23 21.69 2.22 6.32
C THR A 23 21.43 3.26 7.40
N PRO A 24 21.74 2.95 8.69
CA PRO A 24 21.68 3.97 9.73
C PRO A 24 22.51 5.22 9.45
N GLY A 25 23.70 5.06 8.82
CA GLY A 25 24.53 6.19 8.40
C GLY A 25 23.86 7.07 7.35
N ASP A 26 23.19 6.46 6.36
CA ASP A 26 22.42 7.21 5.36
C ASP A 26 21.31 8.04 5.99
N PHE A 27 20.62 7.49 7.01
CA PHE A 27 19.61 8.25 7.76
C PHE A 27 20.18 9.42 8.54
N GLU A 28 21.40 9.28 9.12
CA GLU A 28 22.09 10.37 9.81
C GLU A 28 22.47 11.49 8.82
N GLU A 29 22.94 11.16 7.62
CA GLU A 29 23.23 12.12 6.57
C GLU A 29 21.96 12.85 6.11
N ILE A 30 20.89 12.10 5.82
CA ILE A 30 19.61 12.66 5.38
C ILE A 30 19.02 13.61 6.44
N ALA A 31 19.13 13.24 7.73
CA ALA A 31 18.62 14.06 8.83
C ALA A 31 19.35 15.42 8.96
N GLY A 32 20.57 15.54 8.45
CA GLY A 32 21.31 16.78 8.37
C GLY A 32 20.93 17.70 7.19
N LEU A 33 20.11 17.22 6.24
CA LEU A 33 19.75 17.98 5.05
C LEU A 33 18.61 18.97 5.31
N HIS A 34 18.61 20.06 4.55
CA HIS A 34 17.60 21.12 4.69
C HIS A 34 16.56 21.05 3.56
N GLY A 35 15.37 20.57 3.92
CA GLY A 35 14.21 20.57 3.03
C GLY A 35 14.10 19.35 2.11
N VAL A 36 12.90 19.16 1.58
CA VAL A 36 12.55 18.02 0.73
C VAL A 36 13.41 17.92 -0.54
N PRO A 37 13.69 19.03 -1.27
CA PRO A 37 14.52 18.95 -2.49
C PRO A 37 15.93 18.41 -2.23
N ALA A 38 16.55 18.78 -1.11
CA ALA A 38 17.89 18.30 -0.76
C ALA A 38 17.90 16.79 -0.44
N VAL A 39 16.85 16.29 0.23
CA VAL A 39 16.67 14.86 0.50
C VAL A 39 16.49 14.08 -0.81
N ILE A 40 15.69 14.59 -1.74
CA ILE A 40 15.47 13.93 -3.04
C ILE A 40 16.75 13.90 -3.86
N ALA A 41 17.47 15.02 -3.94
CA ALA A 41 18.75 15.08 -4.64
C ALA A 41 19.74 14.06 -4.06
N TRP A 42 19.85 14.01 -2.74
CA TRP A 42 20.72 13.04 -2.05
C TRP A 42 20.35 11.59 -2.37
N LEU A 43 19.05 11.24 -2.28
CA LEU A 43 18.57 9.89 -2.59
C LEU A 43 18.89 9.50 -4.04
N ARG A 44 18.68 10.41 -4.98
CA ARG A 44 18.96 10.21 -6.40
C ARG A 44 20.46 10.04 -6.67
N ASP A 45 21.28 10.94 -6.14
CA ASP A 45 22.73 10.95 -6.34
C ASP A 45 23.41 9.69 -5.79
N ASN A 46 22.84 9.11 -4.71
CA ASN A 46 23.28 7.86 -4.12
C ASN A 46 22.59 6.61 -4.73
N GLY A 47 21.77 6.77 -5.77
CA GLY A 47 21.13 5.68 -6.50
C GLY A 47 20.01 4.97 -5.74
N PHE A 48 19.42 5.62 -4.74
CA PHE A 48 18.26 5.09 -4.02
C PHE A 48 16.98 5.35 -4.81
N TYR A 49 16.13 4.34 -4.84
CA TYR A 49 14.77 4.40 -5.41
C TYR A 49 14.68 4.94 -6.85
N PRO A 50 15.56 4.54 -7.79
CA PRO A 50 15.62 5.13 -9.13
C PRO A 50 14.28 5.01 -9.86
N PHE A 51 13.53 3.95 -9.61
CA PHE A 51 12.25 3.66 -10.28
C PHE A 51 11.17 4.71 -10.03
N VAL A 52 11.25 5.43 -8.93
CA VAL A 52 10.25 6.42 -8.54
C VAL A 52 10.81 7.84 -8.47
N LEU A 53 12.13 8.00 -8.48
CA LEU A 53 12.77 9.30 -8.32
C LEU A 53 13.41 9.84 -9.60
N ASP A 54 13.83 8.99 -10.55
CA ASP A 54 14.61 9.43 -11.73
C ASP A 54 13.81 10.35 -12.65
N ASP A 55 12.50 10.14 -12.76
CA ASP A 55 11.60 10.91 -13.64
C ASP A 55 11.02 12.17 -12.96
N LEU A 56 11.39 12.45 -11.70
CA LEU A 56 10.88 13.62 -11.00
C LEU A 56 11.52 14.93 -11.51
N THR A 57 10.67 15.87 -11.88
CA THR A 57 11.08 17.27 -12.08
C THR A 57 11.00 18.01 -10.74
N ASP A 58 12.08 18.68 -10.36
CA ASP A 58 12.29 19.22 -9.01
C ASP A 58 11.44 20.45 -8.64
N GLU A 59 10.59 20.93 -9.54
CA GLU A 59 9.77 22.13 -9.32
C GLU A 59 8.55 21.78 -8.47
N HIS A 60 8.57 22.21 -7.20
CA HIS A 60 7.42 22.21 -6.28
C HIS A 60 7.01 20.87 -5.65
N LEU A 61 7.96 19.97 -5.37
CA LEU A 61 7.67 18.74 -4.65
C LEU A 61 7.33 19.00 -3.18
N HIS A 62 6.12 18.64 -2.78
CA HIS A 62 5.71 18.62 -1.39
C HIS A 62 6.07 17.29 -0.72
N ARG A 63 6.23 17.31 0.60
CA ARG A 63 6.49 16.11 1.40
C ARG A 63 5.50 14.97 1.08
N GLY A 64 4.21 15.29 0.95
CA GLY A 64 3.16 14.31 0.65
C GLY A 64 3.35 13.61 -0.69
N ASP A 65 3.90 14.28 -1.71
CA ASP A 65 4.17 13.67 -3.02
C ASP A 65 5.30 12.65 -2.91
N ILE A 66 6.33 12.96 -2.13
CA ILE A 66 7.44 12.04 -1.88
C ILE A 66 6.99 10.81 -1.07
N GLU A 67 6.15 11.00 -0.06
CA GLU A 67 5.58 9.90 0.71
C GLU A 67 4.79 8.94 -0.21
N LYS A 68 3.99 9.45 -1.16
CA LYS A 68 3.30 8.62 -2.16
C LYS A 68 4.26 7.84 -3.07
N LEU A 69 5.35 8.48 -3.51
CA LEU A 69 6.36 7.83 -4.34
C LEU A 69 7.10 6.72 -3.58
N LEU A 70 7.43 6.94 -2.32
CA LEU A 70 8.06 5.92 -1.48
C LEU A 70 7.10 4.74 -1.20
N ILE A 71 5.80 5.00 -1.04
CA ILE A 71 4.79 3.94 -0.97
C ILE A 71 4.73 3.16 -2.28
N ASN A 72 4.80 3.83 -3.43
CA ASN A 72 4.85 3.15 -4.72
C ASN A 72 6.10 2.27 -4.85
N GLN A 73 7.24 2.71 -4.36
CA GLN A 73 8.44 1.88 -4.32
C GLN A 73 8.21 0.58 -3.54
N LEU A 74 7.50 0.64 -2.41
CA LEU A 74 7.13 -0.56 -1.65
C LEU A 74 6.30 -1.53 -2.49
N TYR A 75 5.35 -1.03 -3.27
CA TYR A 75 4.56 -1.85 -4.20
C TYR A 75 5.42 -2.47 -5.31
N TYR A 76 6.36 -1.72 -5.87
CA TYR A 76 7.32 -2.27 -6.85
C TYR A 76 8.19 -3.38 -6.24
N ASP A 77 8.64 -3.22 -5.01
CA ASP A 77 9.44 -4.23 -4.34
C ASP A 77 8.63 -5.49 -4.04
N TYR A 78 7.37 -5.35 -3.61
CA TYR A 78 6.44 -6.47 -3.52
C TYR A 78 6.30 -7.20 -4.86
N MET A 79 6.07 -6.48 -5.97
CA MET A 79 5.94 -7.07 -7.30
C MET A 79 7.20 -7.82 -7.72
N LYS A 80 8.38 -7.29 -7.40
CA LYS A 80 9.66 -7.97 -7.67
C LYS A 80 9.77 -9.29 -6.91
N ILE A 81 9.41 -9.30 -5.63
CA ILE A 81 9.40 -10.52 -4.81
C ILE A 81 8.37 -11.51 -5.35
N PHE A 82 7.14 -11.06 -5.62
CA PHE A 82 6.05 -11.90 -6.11
C PHE A 82 6.41 -12.66 -7.41
N ARG A 83 7.18 -12.05 -8.31
CA ARG A 83 7.66 -12.68 -9.55
C ARG A 83 8.60 -13.86 -9.29
N PHE A 84 9.33 -13.86 -8.20
CA PHE A 84 10.25 -14.95 -7.80
C PHE A 84 9.56 -16.03 -6.97
N CYS A 85 8.30 -15.85 -6.60
CA CYS A 85 7.55 -16.77 -5.77
C CYS A 85 6.90 -17.88 -6.59
N GLY A 86 6.94 -19.11 -6.09
CA GLY A 86 6.07 -20.21 -6.48
C GLY A 86 4.66 -20.05 -5.91
N LEU A 87 3.76 -20.98 -6.24
CA LEU A 87 2.34 -20.88 -5.88
C LEU A 87 2.10 -20.72 -4.38
N GLU A 88 2.77 -21.50 -3.54
CA GLU A 88 2.56 -21.47 -2.09
C GLU A 88 3.07 -20.15 -1.46
N GLN A 89 4.21 -19.65 -1.94
CA GLN A 89 4.72 -18.36 -1.48
C GLN A 89 3.83 -17.20 -1.93
N ARG A 90 3.22 -17.29 -3.12
CA ARG A 90 2.26 -16.29 -3.60
C ARG A 90 1.01 -16.25 -2.73
N LYS A 91 0.49 -17.41 -2.29
CA LYS A 91 -0.62 -17.45 -1.32
C LYS A 91 -0.28 -16.68 -0.04
N PHE A 92 0.93 -16.90 0.51
CA PHE A 92 1.39 -16.16 1.69
C PHE A 92 1.48 -14.65 1.43
N LEU A 93 2.04 -14.25 0.27
CA LEU A 93 2.13 -12.83 -0.09
C LEU A 93 0.73 -12.21 -0.30
N THR A 94 -0.23 -12.97 -0.82
CA THR A 94 -1.63 -12.50 -0.93
C THR A 94 -2.23 -12.22 0.43
N LEU A 95 -1.99 -13.08 1.43
CA LEU A 95 -2.40 -12.81 2.82
C LEU A 95 -1.73 -11.55 3.38
N TYR A 96 -0.47 -11.33 3.05
CA TYR A 96 0.24 -10.13 3.50
C TYR A 96 -0.34 -8.84 2.91
N ILE A 97 -0.87 -8.88 1.67
CA ILE A 97 -1.47 -7.70 1.02
C ILE A 97 -2.79 -7.29 1.68
N MET A 98 -3.50 -8.22 2.33
CA MET A 98 -4.76 -7.94 3.05
C MET A 98 -4.62 -6.78 4.06
N ARG A 99 -3.43 -6.60 4.64
CA ARG A 99 -3.14 -5.46 5.51
C ARG A 99 -3.33 -4.14 4.77
N TYR A 100 -2.78 -4.04 3.57
CA TYR A 100 -2.88 -2.82 2.75
C TYR A 100 -4.28 -2.61 2.20
N GLU A 101 -5.02 -3.72 1.98
CA GLU A 101 -6.42 -3.67 1.58
C GLU A 101 -7.30 -3.12 2.70
N THR A 102 -7.14 -3.62 3.93
CA THR A 102 -7.89 -3.13 5.09
C THR A 102 -7.56 -1.66 5.39
N ASP A 103 -6.28 -1.27 5.37
CA ASP A 103 -5.86 0.13 5.55
C ASP A 103 -6.49 1.05 4.49
N LEU A 104 -6.64 0.55 3.25
CA LEU A 104 -7.25 1.29 2.16
C LEU A 104 -8.76 1.44 2.33
N ILE A 105 -9.45 0.37 2.74
CA ILE A 105 -10.89 0.39 3.03
C ILE A 105 -11.17 1.34 4.20
N ASP A 106 -10.38 1.27 5.28
CA ASP A 106 -10.50 2.15 6.43
C ASP A 106 -10.32 3.62 6.06
N TYR A 107 -9.30 3.92 5.23
CA TYR A 107 -9.10 5.27 4.71
C TYR A 107 -10.34 5.77 3.94
N CYS A 108 -10.93 4.94 3.08
CA CYS A 108 -12.11 5.28 2.32
C CYS A 108 -13.36 5.45 3.23
N LEU A 109 -13.55 4.56 4.21
CA LEU A 109 -14.62 4.66 5.21
C LEU A 109 -14.51 5.98 5.98
N ARG A 110 -13.33 6.34 6.41
CA ARG A 110 -13.06 7.59 7.15
C ARG A 110 -13.43 8.82 6.35
N ILE A 111 -13.12 8.87 5.06
CA ILE A 111 -13.50 9.97 4.17
C ILE A 111 -15.01 10.05 4.03
N VAL A 112 -15.68 8.92 3.78
CA VAL A 112 -17.11 8.88 3.51
C VAL A 112 -17.93 9.19 4.78
N ILE A 113 -17.56 8.63 5.93
CA ILE A 113 -18.26 8.83 7.21
C ILE A 113 -18.12 10.28 7.69
N ASN A 114 -16.94 10.88 7.54
CA ASN A 114 -16.71 12.27 7.95
C ASN A 114 -17.12 13.30 6.89
N HIS A 115 -17.66 12.85 5.76
CA HIS A 115 -18.12 13.72 4.67
C HIS A 115 -17.02 14.67 4.17
N TYR A 116 -15.77 14.21 4.11
CA TYR A 116 -14.70 15.00 3.55
C TYR A 116 -14.96 15.28 2.06
N GLN A 117 -14.85 16.53 1.67
CA GLN A 117 -15.10 16.98 0.30
C GLN A 117 -13.89 16.77 -0.63
N GLU A 118 -12.75 16.42 -0.05
CA GLU A 118 -11.55 16.15 -0.83
C GLU A 118 -11.71 14.87 -1.66
N PRO A 119 -11.25 14.90 -2.92
CA PRO A 119 -11.29 13.70 -3.75
C PRO A 119 -10.36 12.63 -3.19
N PHE A 120 -10.75 11.37 -3.36
CA PHE A 120 -9.89 10.23 -3.02
C PHE A 120 -8.62 10.27 -3.89
N ASP A 121 -7.49 10.57 -3.30
CA ASP A 121 -6.20 10.57 -3.99
C ASP A 121 -5.56 9.17 -3.91
N LEU A 122 -6.12 8.24 -4.64
CA LEU A 122 -5.71 6.83 -4.65
C LEU A 122 -5.23 6.34 -6.02
N ASN A 123 -5.26 7.18 -7.04
CA ASN A 123 -4.92 6.77 -8.41
C ASN A 123 -3.49 6.20 -8.52
N TYR A 124 -2.57 6.70 -7.72
CA TYR A 124 -1.19 6.20 -7.68
C TYR A 124 -1.06 4.74 -7.20
N LYS A 125 -2.09 4.19 -6.55
CA LYS A 125 -2.16 2.79 -6.09
C LYS A 125 -2.81 1.86 -7.10
N LYS A 126 -3.49 2.40 -8.13
CA LYS A 126 -4.37 1.65 -9.02
C LYS A 126 -3.68 0.45 -9.68
N ASP A 127 -2.54 0.66 -10.31
CA ASP A 127 -1.82 -0.39 -11.05
C ASP A 127 -1.45 -1.59 -10.18
N PHE A 128 -1.13 -1.34 -8.92
CA PHE A 128 -0.78 -2.38 -7.97
C PHE A 128 -2.04 -3.14 -7.50
N PHE A 129 -3.04 -2.43 -7.01
CA PHE A 129 -4.25 -3.06 -6.46
C PHE A 129 -5.05 -3.79 -7.52
N ASP A 130 -5.27 -3.22 -8.70
CA ASP A 130 -5.99 -3.88 -9.80
C ASP A 130 -5.31 -5.19 -10.26
N ARG A 131 -4.01 -5.37 -9.99
CA ARG A 131 -3.25 -6.57 -10.40
C ARG A 131 -3.06 -7.61 -9.31
N TYR A 132 -2.91 -7.21 -8.06
CA TYR A 132 -2.49 -8.07 -6.96
C TYR A 132 -3.50 -8.18 -5.82
N SER A 133 -4.55 -7.39 -5.85
CA SER A 133 -5.60 -7.29 -4.85
C SER A 133 -6.96 -7.67 -5.44
N GLN A 134 -7.91 -7.98 -4.59
CA GLN A 134 -9.31 -8.15 -4.96
C GLN A 134 -10.10 -6.83 -4.92
N ILE A 135 -9.45 -5.73 -4.51
CA ILE A 135 -10.06 -4.41 -4.38
C ILE A 135 -9.82 -3.61 -5.65
N SER A 136 -10.87 -3.03 -6.21
CA SER A 136 -10.79 -2.08 -7.31
C SER A 136 -10.71 -0.64 -6.78
N ILE A 137 -9.60 0.03 -7.03
CA ILE A 137 -9.42 1.44 -6.67
C ILE A 137 -10.52 2.30 -7.31
N GLU A 138 -10.86 2.06 -8.56
CA GLU A 138 -11.90 2.81 -9.28
C GLU A 138 -13.27 2.71 -8.60
N LYS A 139 -13.66 1.51 -8.15
CA LYS A 139 -14.91 1.31 -7.39
C LYS A 139 -14.88 2.06 -6.06
N LEU A 140 -13.73 2.07 -5.36
CA LEU A 140 -13.62 2.75 -4.07
C LEU A 140 -13.73 4.27 -4.21
N ILE A 141 -13.00 4.89 -5.15
CA ILE A 141 -12.97 6.34 -5.32
C ILE A 141 -14.29 6.93 -5.83
N THR A 142 -15.16 6.11 -6.40
CA THR A 142 -16.50 6.54 -6.83
C THR A 142 -17.55 6.51 -5.73
N SER A 143 -17.24 5.91 -4.59
CA SER A 143 -18.15 5.78 -3.44
C SER A 143 -18.40 7.13 -2.78
N ARG A 144 -19.67 7.47 -2.54
CA ARG A 144 -20.09 8.73 -1.90
C ARG A 144 -20.76 8.49 -0.54
N THR A 145 -21.19 7.27 -0.30
CA THR A 145 -21.84 6.86 0.95
C THR A 145 -21.20 5.56 1.44
N THR A 146 -21.34 5.28 2.73
CA THR A 146 -20.88 4.03 3.34
C THR A 146 -21.53 2.83 2.68
N ASP A 147 -22.83 2.90 2.35
CA ASP A 147 -23.52 1.83 1.65
C ASP A 147 -22.97 1.57 0.25
N GLN A 148 -22.66 2.62 -0.51
CA GLN A 148 -22.04 2.48 -1.82
C GLN A 148 -20.64 1.86 -1.71
N LEU A 149 -19.86 2.27 -0.72
CA LEU A 149 -18.52 1.74 -0.49
C LEU A 149 -18.60 0.24 -0.18
N ILE A 150 -19.47 -0.17 0.72
CA ILE A 150 -19.67 -1.58 1.08
C ILE A 150 -20.18 -2.36 -0.14
N GLU A 151 -21.13 -1.83 -0.92
CA GLU A 151 -21.63 -2.49 -2.12
C GLU A 151 -20.55 -2.65 -3.19
N ASN A 152 -19.64 -1.69 -3.32
CA ASN A 152 -18.50 -1.76 -4.23
C ASN A 152 -17.47 -2.85 -3.82
N LEU A 153 -17.56 -3.36 -2.60
CA LEU A 153 -16.76 -4.49 -2.09
C LEU A 153 -17.45 -5.85 -2.18
N LYS A 154 -18.65 -5.95 -2.80
CA LYS A 154 -19.51 -7.17 -2.81
C LYS A 154 -18.81 -8.42 -3.34
N ASP A 155 -17.86 -8.25 -4.25
CA ASP A 155 -17.11 -9.35 -4.86
C ASP A 155 -15.85 -9.73 -4.06
N THR A 156 -15.66 -9.14 -2.87
CA THR A 156 -14.53 -9.35 -1.97
C THR A 156 -14.97 -9.99 -0.66
N GLU A 157 -14.03 -10.56 0.04
CA GLU A 157 -14.27 -11.14 1.38
C GLU A 157 -14.60 -10.08 2.44
N TYR A 158 -14.32 -8.80 2.20
CA TYR A 158 -14.63 -7.68 3.10
C TYR A 158 -16.13 -7.32 3.11
N TYR A 159 -16.89 -7.73 2.09
CA TYR A 159 -18.31 -7.42 2.00
C TYR A 159 -19.12 -7.95 3.18
N LYS A 160 -18.92 -9.23 3.52
CA LYS A 160 -19.72 -9.91 4.55
C LYS A 160 -19.58 -9.28 5.93
N PRO A 161 -18.38 -9.02 6.48
CA PRO A 161 -18.24 -8.37 7.78
C PRO A 161 -18.77 -6.93 7.79
N LEU A 162 -18.55 -6.16 6.73
CA LEU A 162 -18.98 -4.78 6.67
C LEU A 162 -20.50 -4.64 6.45
N SER A 163 -21.09 -5.48 5.59
CA SER A 163 -22.54 -5.46 5.34
C SER A 163 -23.37 -5.83 6.58
N ALA A 164 -22.83 -6.66 7.47
CA ALA A 164 -23.48 -7.02 8.73
C ALA A 164 -23.64 -5.85 9.70
N LEU A 165 -22.98 -4.72 9.45
CA LEU A 165 -23.08 -3.51 10.25
C LEU A 165 -24.13 -2.52 9.71
N ARG A 166 -24.59 -2.64 8.47
CA ARG A 166 -25.48 -1.66 7.81
C ARG A 166 -26.75 -1.33 8.59
N ASP A 167 -27.40 -2.34 9.16
CA ASP A 167 -28.70 -2.22 9.80
C ASP A 167 -28.60 -1.92 11.32
N LYS A 168 -27.40 -1.76 11.84
CA LYS A 168 -27.20 -1.47 13.25
C LYS A 168 -27.25 0.04 13.52
N ALA A 169 -27.97 0.47 14.54
CA ALA A 169 -28.01 1.86 14.96
C ALA A 169 -26.73 2.26 15.72
N GLY A 170 -26.27 3.49 15.51
CA GLY A 170 -25.14 4.06 16.26
C GLY A 170 -23.76 3.53 15.86
N ILE A 171 -23.63 2.96 14.66
CA ILE A 171 -22.35 2.49 14.11
C ILE A 171 -21.37 3.64 13.94
N THR A 172 -20.17 3.42 14.41
CA THR A 172 -19.02 4.33 14.32
C THR A 172 -17.93 3.76 13.41
N LEU A 173 -16.94 4.58 13.07
CA LEU A 173 -15.77 4.11 12.33
C LEU A 173 -15.07 2.95 13.06
N PHE A 174 -15.00 3.02 14.40
CA PHE A 174 -14.39 1.96 15.21
C PHE A 174 -15.06 0.58 15.01
N ASP A 175 -16.38 0.55 14.80
CA ASP A 175 -17.07 -0.73 14.55
C ASP A 175 -16.68 -1.35 13.21
N TYR A 176 -16.43 -0.52 12.19
CA TYR A 176 -15.90 -0.96 10.89
C TYR A 176 -14.46 -1.44 11.00
N ASP A 177 -13.60 -0.67 11.70
CA ASP A 177 -12.20 -1.07 11.96
C ASP A 177 -12.15 -2.42 12.67
N LEU A 178 -12.96 -2.59 13.71
CA LEU A 178 -13.04 -3.85 14.46
C LEU A 178 -13.49 -5.03 13.58
N ALA A 179 -14.46 -4.81 12.69
CA ALA A 179 -14.94 -5.85 11.77
C ALA A 179 -13.86 -6.25 10.74
N LEU A 180 -13.07 -5.29 10.26
CA LEU A 180 -11.95 -5.54 9.36
C LEU A 180 -10.80 -6.26 10.07
N ASP A 181 -10.46 -5.86 11.29
CA ASP A 181 -9.42 -6.49 12.09
C ASP A 181 -9.76 -7.93 12.48
N GLN A 182 -11.00 -8.19 12.92
CA GLN A 182 -11.46 -9.55 13.23
C GLN A 182 -11.43 -10.49 12.01
N TYR A 183 -11.61 -9.93 10.84
CA TYR A 183 -11.52 -10.71 9.61
C TYR A 183 -10.07 -11.03 9.22
N ARG A 184 -9.15 -10.15 9.55
CA ARG A 184 -7.71 -10.28 9.24
C ARG A 184 -6.98 -11.28 10.14
N PHE A 185 -7.47 -11.51 11.36
CA PHE A 185 -6.89 -12.42 12.37
C PHE A 185 -7.77 -13.64 12.63
#